data_0e73e8f5b9b439ddbd57e829e8a424f4
#
_entry.id   0e73e8f5b9b439ddbd57e829e8a424f4
#
_cell.length_a   1.000
_cell.length_b   1.000
_cell.length_c   1.000
_cell.angle_alpha   90.00
_cell.angle_beta   90.00
_cell.angle_gamma   90.00
#
_symmetry.space_group_name_H-M   'P 1'
#
loop_
_entity.id
_entity.type
_entity.pdbx_description
1 polymer ?
#
loop_
_entity_poly.entity_id
_entity_poly.type
_entity_poly.pdbx_seq_one_letter_code
_entity_poly.pdbx_strand_id
1 'polypeptide(L)'
;VTVKVVKKTTEQWITGATLLTQDDRRSVRKANIRIIDDRIAEITTKSPPRSGKKKVLDFSGLTVLPGFVQAHVHLCQTLFRNQADDLELLDWLSKRIWVMEAAHTKETLFTSAKMGIHELLSTGTTSILDMGTVRHTDSILSAAKKFGIRGSFGKCLMDHPSTTPEYLREPTRDALAEAEALFRKWHGTEGDRLRISYAPRFVISCTETLLREVVAAAREKKTLIHTHASENLKEIQMVKELVHCENVEYLDSLGMTGKNLVLAHCIWLKPNEKEILRRTGTHVVHCPSSNLKLASGFAHVPEIRKRGINVALGADGAPCNNNLNMFTEMRLAALMHKPAHGPKTLPASEVLDMATRDGAKALSWFDQIGSLEKGKKADLIALDLNQPDNAVPQVRGKLDPEAITSSIVYSTNQRHLRHTLVNGNLLFTGGKVRGIPSEQLVEEIRQAQATIYRSISKRK
;
A
#
# COMPACT_ATOMS: atom_id res chain seq x y z
N VAL A 1 -34.99 -21.63 16.25
CA VAL A 1 -35.43 -21.03 14.98
C VAL A 1 -34.35 -20.03 14.57
N THR A 2 -33.48 -20.43 13.67
CA THR A 2 -32.40 -19.56 13.16
C THR A 2 -33.02 -18.63 12.10
N VAL A 3 -33.26 -17.40 12.46
CA VAL A 3 -33.72 -16.35 11.51
C VAL A 3 -32.58 -16.12 10.51
N LYS A 4 -32.70 -16.63 9.28
CA LYS A 4 -31.85 -16.25 8.16
C LYS A 4 -32.12 -14.78 7.85
N VAL A 5 -31.21 -13.89 8.30
CA VAL A 5 -31.19 -12.51 7.85
C VAL A 5 -30.89 -12.52 6.36
N VAL A 6 -31.89 -12.36 5.52
CA VAL A 6 -31.73 -12.17 4.08
C VAL A 6 -31.05 -10.82 3.89
N LYS A 7 -29.74 -10.84 3.61
CA LYS A 7 -28.96 -9.65 3.31
C LYS A 7 -29.55 -9.03 2.04
N LYS A 8 -30.12 -7.85 2.14
CA LYS A 8 -30.73 -7.15 1.00
C LYS A 8 -29.61 -6.78 0.02
N THR A 9 -29.65 -7.36 -1.16
CA THR A 9 -28.71 -7.07 -2.26
C THR A 9 -28.81 -5.60 -2.64
N THR A 10 -27.67 -4.92 -2.70
CA THR A 10 -27.57 -3.51 -3.12
C THR A 10 -27.13 -3.44 -4.58
N GLU A 11 -27.80 -2.59 -5.37
CA GLU A 11 -27.46 -2.34 -6.76
C GLU A 11 -27.06 -0.89 -6.95
N GLN A 12 -25.91 -0.68 -7.60
CA GLN A 12 -25.37 0.64 -7.92
C GLN A 12 -24.87 0.66 -9.36
N TRP A 13 -25.01 1.82 -10.01
CA TRP A 13 -24.49 2.05 -11.34
C TRP A 13 -23.55 3.26 -11.36
N ILE A 14 -22.45 3.15 -12.09
CA ILE A 14 -21.60 4.26 -12.52
C ILE A 14 -21.85 4.45 -14.00
N THR A 15 -22.23 5.67 -14.42
CA THR A 15 -22.65 5.94 -15.79
C THR A 15 -21.81 7.04 -16.43
N GLY A 16 -21.71 7.01 -17.77
CA GLY A 16 -21.11 8.07 -18.57
C GLY A 16 -19.58 8.16 -18.56
N ALA A 17 -18.89 7.27 -17.86
CA ALA A 17 -17.44 7.33 -17.69
C ALA A 17 -16.65 6.80 -18.89
N THR A 18 -15.43 7.30 -19.04
CA THR A 18 -14.38 6.63 -19.80
C THR A 18 -13.67 5.66 -18.88
N LEU A 19 -13.63 4.37 -19.20
CA LEU A 19 -12.97 3.35 -18.39
C LEU A 19 -11.58 3.07 -18.94
N LEU A 20 -10.56 3.18 -18.09
CA LEU A 20 -9.22 2.60 -18.29
C LEU A 20 -9.19 1.32 -17.43
N THR A 21 -9.45 0.18 -18.06
CA THR A 21 -9.79 -1.04 -17.32
C THR A 21 -8.63 -1.73 -16.65
N GLN A 22 -7.39 -1.48 -17.09
CA GLN A 22 -6.21 -2.22 -16.63
C GLN A 22 -6.38 -3.75 -16.70
N ASP A 23 -7.27 -4.23 -17.59
CA ASP A 23 -7.34 -5.63 -17.99
C ASP A 23 -6.08 -6.01 -18.81
N ASP A 24 -5.96 -7.25 -19.27
CA ASP A 24 -4.78 -7.68 -20.03
C ASP A 24 -4.59 -6.90 -21.34
N ARG A 25 -5.65 -6.33 -21.90
CA ARG A 25 -5.63 -5.49 -23.11
C ARG A 25 -5.42 -4.01 -22.82
N ARG A 26 -5.41 -3.57 -21.54
CA ARG A 26 -5.39 -2.14 -21.13
C ARG A 26 -6.48 -1.34 -21.87
N SER A 27 -7.69 -1.90 -21.92
CA SER A 27 -8.77 -1.36 -22.72
C SER A 27 -9.20 0.03 -22.24
N VAL A 28 -9.41 0.95 -23.20
CA VAL A 28 -10.02 2.25 -22.96
C VAL A 28 -11.34 2.32 -23.72
N ARG A 29 -12.45 2.58 -23.02
CA ARG A 29 -13.77 2.65 -23.63
C ARG A 29 -14.78 3.44 -22.79
N LYS A 30 -15.72 4.09 -23.45
CA LYS A 30 -16.92 4.63 -22.78
C LYS A 30 -17.86 3.49 -22.43
N ALA A 31 -18.15 3.32 -21.14
CA ALA A 31 -19.06 2.29 -20.66
C ALA A 31 -19.61 2.65 -19.28
N ASN A 32 -20.65 1.92 -18.88
CA ASN A 32 -21.24 1.96 -17.55
C ASN A 32 -20.79 0.74 -16.74
N ILE A 33 -20.68 0.89 -15.43
CA ILE A 33 -20.36 -0.20 -14.51
C ILE A 33 -21.59 -0.47 -13.65
N ARG A 34 -22.07 -1.70 -13.68
CA ARG A 34 -23.07 -2.21 -12.75
C ARG A 34 -22.38 -2.89 -11.59
N ILE A 35 -22.68 -2.47 -10.38
CA ILE A 35 -22.13 -3.01 -9.15
C ILE A 35 -23.26 -3.68 -8.38
N ILE A 36 -23.05 -4.91 -7.96
CA ILE A 36 -23.94 -5.64 -7.05
C ILE A 36 -23.15 -5.93 -5.78
N ASP A 37 -23.69 -5.45 -4.66
CA ASP A 37 -23.01 -5.46 -3.36
C ASP A 37 -21.64 -4.78 -3.42
N ASP A 38 -20.57 -5.54 -3.41
CA ASP A 38 -19.20 -5.03 -3.43
C ASP A 38 -18.43 -5.35 -4.73
N ARG A 39 -19.13 -5.94 -5.75
CA ARG A 39 -18.46 -6.44 -6.97
C ARG A 39 -18.99 -5.81 -8.24
N ILE A 40 -18.11 -5.70 -9.22
CA ILE A 40 -18.45 -5.37 -10.60
C ILE A 40 -19.23 -6.54 -11.18
N ALA A 41 -20.54 -6.38 -11.36
CA ALA A 41 -21.39 -7.40 -11.95
C ALA A 41 -21.34 -7.37 -13.48
N GLU A 42 -21.21 -6.16 -14.07
CA GLU A 42 -21.19 -5.97 -15.51
C GLU A 42 -20.50 -4.67 -15.89
N ILE A 43 -19.78 -4.68 -17.02
CA ILE A 43 -19.31 -3.48 -17.71
C ILE A 43 -20.01 -3.46 -19.08
N THR A 44 -20.83 -2.44 -19.34
CA THR A 44 -21.79 -2.44 -20.45
C THR A 44 -22.02 -1.04 -21.02
N THR A 45 -22.45 -0.97 -22.28
CA THR A 45 -22.93 0.31 -22.87
C THR A 45 -24.42 0.57 -22.59
N LYS A 46 -25.14 -0.42 -22.04
CA LYS A 46 -26.57 -0.27 -21.69
C LYS A 46 -26.75 0.70 -20.54
N SER A 47 -27.79 1.52 -20.62
CA SER A 47 -28.22 2.39 -19.52
C SER A 47 -28.85 1.61 -18.37
N PRO A 48 -28.81 2.13 -17.12
CA PRO A 48 -29.52 1.53 -16.00
C PRO A 48 -31.02 1.39 -16.31
N PRO A 49 -31.66 0.29 -15.90
CA PRO A 49 -33.13 0.13 -16.06
C PRO A 49 -33.86 1.31 -15.40
N ARG A 50 -34.98 1.74 -15.97
CA ARG A 50 -35.78 2.85 -15.39
C ARG A 50 -36.46 2.48 -14.08
N SER A 51 -36.78 1.21 -13.86
CA SER A 51 -37.46 0.68 -12.66
C SER A 51 -36.49 0.04 -11.65
N GLY A 52 -36.91 -0.05 -10.39
CA GLY A 52 -36.15 -0.69 -9.30
C GLY A 52 -35.33 0.27 -8.43
N LYS A 53 -35.15 -0.12 -7.16
CA LYS A 53 -34.29 0.64 -6.21
C LYS A 53 -32.82 0.40 -6.54
N LYS A 54 -32.17 1.44 -7.09
CA LYS A 54 -30.73 1.43 -7.40
C LYS A 54 -30.16 2.83 -7.16
N LYS A 55 -28.89 2.90 -6.85
CA LYS A 55 -28.13 4.15 -6.79
C LYS A 55 -27.44 4.36 -8.14
N VAL A 56 -27.57 5.52 -8.72
CA VAL A 56 -26.85 5.90 -9.95
C VAL A 56 -25.88 7.01 -9.62
N LEU A 57 -24.62 6.82 -9.97
CA LEU A 57 -23.56 7.81 -9.89
C LEU A 57 -23.22 8.22 -11.33
N ASP A 58 -23.45 9.49 -11.65
CA ASP A 58 -23.07 10.05 -12.96
C ASP A 58 -21.59 10.47 -12.91
N PHE A 59 -20.76 9.79 -13.70
CA PHE A 59 -19.34 10.08 -13.86
C PHE A 59 -19.04 10.53 -15.29
N SER A 60 -20.00 11.16 -15.93
CA SER A 60 -19.83 11.74 -17.28
C SER A 60 -18.65 12.72 -17.29
N GLY A 61 -17.78 12.57 -18.28
CA GLY A 61 -16.55 13.38 -18.41
C GLY A 61 -15.37 12.91 -17.54
N LEU A 62 -15.57 11.94 -16.64
CA LEU A 62 -14.49 11.39 -15.81
C LEU A 62 -13.87 10.15 -16.44
N THR A 63 -12.59 9.93 -16.13
CA THR A 63 -11.87 8.68 -16.40
C THR A 63 -11.85 7.82 -15.14
N VAL A 64 -12.39 6.61 -15.25
CA VAL A 64 -12.46 5.63 -14.16
C VAL A 64 -11.42 4.54 -14.40
N LEU A 65 -10.64 4.24 -13.36
CA LEU A 65 -9.62 3.19 -13.37
C LEU A 65 -9.62 2.46 -12.01
N PRO A 66 -8.94 1.30 -11.90
CA PRO A 66 -8.77 0.64 -10.61
C PRO A 66 -8.13 1.58 -9.60
N GLY A 67 -8.53 1.50 -8.34
CA GLY A 67 -7.88 2.23 -7.27
C GLY A 67 -6.42 1.83 -7.13
N PHE A 68 -5.58 2.78 -6.71
CA PHE A 68 -4.16 2.51 -6.49
C PHE A 68 -3.95 1.54 -5.33
N VAL A 69 -2.91 0.71 -5.47
CA VAL A 69 -2.48 -0.26 -4.47
C VAL A 69 -1.09 0.12 -3.99
N GLN A 70 -0.95 0.49 -2.73
CA GLN A 70 0.34 0.74 -2.10
C GLN A 70 0.82 -0.51 -1.36
N ALA A 71 1.84 -1.16 -1.89
CA ALA A 71 2.32 -2.44 -1.38
C ALA A 71 3.29 -2.31 -0.19
N HIS A 72 3.54 -1.10 0.30
CA HIS A 72 4.32 -0.82 1.50
C HIS A 72 3.98 0.56 2.06
N VAL A 73 3.46 0.60 3.29
CA VAL A 73 3.21 1.81 4.05
C VAL A 73 3.39 1.56 5.56
N HIS A 74 3.54 2.65 6.33
CA HIS A 74 3.59 2.63 7.79
C HIS A 74 2.55 3.58 8.39
N LEU A 75 1.33 3.11 8.61
CA LEU A 75 0.27 3.93 9.20
C LEU A 75 0.58 4.39 10.63
N CYS A 76 1.41 3.65 11.35
CA CYS A 76 1.87 4.06 12.69
C CYS A 76 2.74 5.32 12.68
N GLN A 77 3.38 5.64 11.55
CA GLN A 77 4.32 6.75 11.45
C GLN A 77 3.70 8.05 10.91
N THR A 78 2.42 8.07 10.56
CA THR A 78 1.82 9.22 9.87
C THR A 78 1.88 10.51 10.71
N LEU A 79 1.76 10.41 12.03
CA LEU A 79 1.90 11.54 12.95
C LEU A 79 3.32 12.11 13.03
N PHE A 80 4.33 11.39 12.52
CA PHE A 80 5.75 11.80 12.60
C PHE A 80 6.22 12.55 11.36
N ARG A 81 5.34 12.84 10.44
CA ARG A 81 5.60 13.62 9.23
C ARG A 81 6.33 14.92 9.55
N ASN A 82 7.36 15.27 8.76
CA ASN A 82 8.20 16.46 8.91
C ASN A 82 8.99 16.53 10.23
N GLN A 83 9.26 15.39 10.88
CA GLN A 83 9.92 15.37 12.20
C GLN A 83 11.23 14.54 12.21
N ALA A 84 11.62 14.02 11.07
CA ALA A 84 12.78 13.13 10.94
C ALA A 84 13.50 13.33 9.59
N ASP A 85 13.74 14.58 9.21
CA ASP A 85 14.43 14.92 7.97
C ASP A 85 15.96 14.86 8.15
N ASP A 86 16.70 14.78 7.03
CA ASP A 86 18.16 14.90 6.93
C ASP A 86 18.96 13.84 7.73
N LEU A 87 18.44 12.62 7.80
CA LEU A 87 19.08 11.48 8.47
C LEU A 87 19.16 10.28 7.52
N GLU A 88 20.25 9.52 7.62
CA GLU A 88 20.34 8.21 7.00
C GLU A 88 19.54 7.15 7.78
N LEU A 89 19.23 6.02 7.16
CA LEU A 89 18.30 5.00 7.67
C LEU A 89 18.52 4.62 9.13
N LEU A 90 19.72 4.19 9.53
CA LEU A 90 19.95 3.66 10.88
C LEU A 90 19.89 4.76 11.96
N ASP A 91 20.38 5.94 11.64
CA ASP A 91 20.27 7.13 12.50
C ASP A 91 18.82 7.62 12.58
N TRP A 92 18.11 7.61 11.46
CA TRP A 92 16.71 7.96 11.36
C TRP A 92 15.85 7.04 12.24
N LEU A 93 16.09 5.72 12.16
CA LEU A 93 15.40 4.73 12.98
C LEU A 93 15.70 4.95 14.49
N SER A 94 16.98 4.93 14.86
CA SER A 94 17.39 4.92 16.28
C SER A 94 17.14 6.25 17.00
N LYS A 95 17.40 7.37 16.33
CA LYS A 95 17.31 8.72 16.94
C LYS A 95 15.88 9.30 16.90
N ARG A 96 15.02 8.83 15.98
CA ARG A 96 13.69 9.40 15.74
C ARG A 96 12.58 8.37 15.78
N ILE A 97 12.54 7.45 14.83
CA ILE A 97 11.35 6.64 14.56
C ILE A 97 11.03 5.67 15.69
N TRP A 98 11.99 4.90 16.13
CA TRP A 98 11.77 3.92 17.20
C TRP A 98 11.34 4.57 18.52
N VAL A 99 11.93 5.74 18.83
CA VAL A 99 11.55 6.51 20.01
C VAL A 99 10.09 6.98 19.94
N MET A 100 9.66 7.47 18.76
CA MET A 100 8.31 7.96 18.56
C MET A 100 7.30 6.79 18.44
N GLU A 101 7.65 5.70 17.78
CA GLU A 101 6.80 4.49 17.72
C GLU A 101 6.53 3.92 19.12
N ALA A 102 7.56 3.84 19.97
CA ALA A 102 7.41 3.39 21.34
C ALA A 102 6.53 4.29 22.21
N ALA A 103 6.37 5.55 21.83
CA ALA A 103 5.57 6.53 22.59
C ALA A 103 4.08 6.52 22.23
N HIS A 104 3.65 5.72 21.26
CA HIS A 104 2.23 5.58 20.92
C HIS A 104 1.41 4.99 22.07
N THR A 105 0.19 5.54 22.22
CA THR A 105 -0.93 4.91 22.92
C THR A 105 -1.90 4.32 21.87
N LYS A 106 -2.91 3.59 22.33
CA LYS A 106 -3.99 3.10 21.44
C LYS A 106 -4.68 4.25 20.68
N GLU A 107 -4.92 5.36 21.37
CA GLU A 107 -5.61 6.54 20.83
C GLU A 107 -4.75 7.28 19.82
N THR A 108 -3.47 7.54 20.14
CA THR A 108 -2.56 8.22 19.21
C THR A 108 -2.29 7.38 17.97
N LEU A 109 -2.23 6.06 18.11
CA LEU A 109 -2.07 5.15 16.98
C LEU A 109 -3.31 5.09 16.08
N PHE A 110 -4.51 5.10 16.69
CA PHE A 110 -5.76 5.21 15.93
C PHE A 110 -5.80 6.53 15.13
N THR A 111 -5.37 7.65 15.73
CA THR A 111 -5.29 8.95 15.06
C THR A 111 -4.25 8.94 13.95
N SER A 112 -3.08 8.32 14.16
CA SER A 112 -2.05 8.13 13.12
C SER A 112 -2.62 7.37 11.91
N ALA A 113 -3.26 6.24 12.16
CA ALA A 113 -3.91 5.45 11.09
C ALA A 113 -5.05 6.22 10.40
N LYS A 114 -5.87 6.96 11.16
CA LYS A 114 -6.93 7.82 10.61
C LYS A 114 -6.36 8.89 9.67
N MET A 115 -5.27 9.56 10.05
CA MET A 115 -4.58 10.55 9.22
C MET A 115 -4.05 9.93 7.92
N GLY A 116 -3.35 8.78 8.02
CA GLY A 116 -2.85 8.07 6.84
C GLY A 116 -3.98 7.61 5.90
N ILE A 117 -5.05 7.04 6.44
CA ILE A 117 -6.21 6.61 5.66
C ILE A 117 -6.90 7.79 4.97
N HIS A 118 -7.00 8.95 5.65
CA HIS A 118 -7.52 10.16 5.01
C HIS A 118 -6.72 10.54 3.77
N GLU A 119 -5.40 10.59 3.87
CA GLU A 119 -4.54 10.94 2.75
C GLU A 119 -4.59 9.88 1.63
N LEU A 120 -4.49 8.60 1.97
CA LEU A 120 -4.56 7.49 1.02
C LEU A 120 -5.84 7.54 0.19
N LEU A 121 -7.01 7.68 0.83
CA LEU A 121 -8.29 7.75 0.13
C LEU A 121 -8.44 9.04 -0.69
N SER A 122 -7.92 10.19 -0.21
CA SER A 122 -7.97 11.46 -0.91
C SER A 122 -6.91 11.60 -2.02
N THR A 123 -6.03 10.61 -2.17
CA THR A 123 -5.04 10.50 -3.26
C THR A 123 -5.24 9.25 -4.13
N GLY A 124 -6.41 8.58 -3.99
CA GLY A 124 -6.82 7.50 -4.88
C GLY A 124 -6.32 6.11 -4.50
N THR A 125 -5.67 5.94 -3.35
CA THR A 125 -5.29 4.62 -2.85
C THR A 125 -6.49 3.92 -2.22
N THR A 126 -6.81 2.73 -2.70
CA THR A 126 -7.91 1.90 -2.20
C THR A 126 -7.43 0.72 -1.37
N SER A 127 -6.19 0.27 -1.59
CA SER A 127 -5.64 -0.93 -0.96
C SER A 127 -4.20 -0.72 -0.53
N ILE A 128 -3.83 -1.28 0.63
CA ILE A 128 -2.50 -1.13 1.23
C ILE A 128 -1.96 -2.45 1.77
N LEU A 129 -0.62 -2.54 1.85
CA LEU A 129 0.10 -3.46 2.73
C LEU A 129 0.82 -2.61 3.79
N ASP A 130 0.29 -2.65 5.01
CA ASP A 130 0.81 -1.87 6.14
C ASP A 130 1.77 -2.72 6.97
N MET A 131 2.97 -2.18 7.26
CA MET A 131 3.95 -2.85 8.14
C MET A 131 3.42 -3.01 9.57
N GLY A 132 2.46 -2.18 9.96
CA GLY A 132 1.89 -2.18 11.29
C GLY A 132 2.81 -1.57 12.34
N THR A 133 2.72 -2.08 13.54
CA THR A 133 3.46 -1.60 14.71
C THR A 133 3.76 -2.74 15.66
N VAL A 134 4.75 -2.56 16.53
CA VAL A 134 5.09 -3.54 17.56
C VAL A 134 3.97 -3.66 18.59
N ARG A 135 3.34 -2.55 18.99
CA ARG A 135 2.27 -2.53 20.01
C ARG A 135 1.00 -1.88 19.49
N HIS A 136 -0.15 -2.33 19.99
CA HIS A 136 -1.46 -1.73 19.72
C HIS A 136 -1.92 -1.82 18.23
N THR A 137 -1.46 -2.80 17.48
CA THR A 137 -1.83 -3.01 16.05
C THR A 137 -3.36 -3.05 15.84
N ASP A 138 -4.11 -3.51 16.83
CA ASP A 138 -5.59 -3.49 16.84
C ASP A 138 -6.20 -2.10 16.60
N SER A 139 -5.50 -1.03 17.00
CA SER A 139 -5.97 0.36 16.78
C SER A 139 -5.91 0.74 15.30
N ILE A 140 -4.89 0.28 14.55
CA ILE A 140 -4.78 0.49 13.09
C ILE A 140 -5.94 -0.24 12.39
N LEU A 141 -6.18 -1.50 12.74
CA LEU A 141 -7.26 -2.32 12.18
C LEU A 141 -8.64 -1.74 12.47
N SER A 142 -8.83 -1.20 13.69
CA SER A 142 -10.05 -0.51 14.08
C SER A 142 -10.30 0.74 13.23
N ALA A 143 -9.27 1.52 12.92
CA ALA A 143 -9.35 2.66 12.00
C ALA A 143 -9.67 2.19 10.56
N ALA A 144 -8.97 1.16 10.06
CA ALA A 144 -9.20 0.60 8.73
C ALA A 144 -10.62 0.05 8.56
N LYS A 145 -11.16 -0.62 9.60
CA LYS A 145 -12.56 -1.05 9.64
C LYS A 145 -13.50 0.14 9.53
N LYS A 146 -13.29 1.15 10.39
CA LYS A 146 -14.19 2.31 10.51
C LYS A 146 -14.24 3.16 9.25
N PHE A 147 -13.08 3.41 8.61
CA PHE A 147 -12.98 4.33 7.47
C PHE A 147 -13.03 3.65 6.11
N GLY A 148 -12.96 2.34 6.05
CA GLY A 148 -13.33 1.58 4.87
C GLY A 148 -12.20 1.28 3.90
N ILE A 149 -10.92 1.58 4.18
CA ILE A 149 -9.80 1.19 3.33
C ILE A 149 -9.61 -0.34 3.31
N ARG A 150 -9.19 -0.90 2.17
CA ARG A 150 -8.74 -2.30 2.08
C ARG A 150 -7.29 -2.40 2.51
N GLY A 151 -6.92 -3.51 3.19
CA GLY A 151 -5.50 -3.72 3.49
C GLY A 151 -5.19 -5.09 4.07
N SER A 152 -3.92 -5.47 3.91
CA SER A 152 -3.25 -6.47 4.73
C SER A 152 -2.38 -5.74 5.76
N PHE A 153 -2.60 -6.02 7.02
CA PHE A 153 -1.99 -5.29 8.13
C PHE A 153 -1.03 -6.20 8.89
N GLY A 154 0.20 -5.76 9.05
CA GLY A 154 1.23 -6.46 9.76
C GLY A 154 1.14 -6.29 11.28
N LYS A 155 1.48 -7.33 12.03
CA LYS A 155 2.04 -7.17 13.37
C LYS A 155 3.54 -7.05 13.18
N CYS A 156 4.09 -5.87 13.43
CA CYS A 156 5.53 -5.64 13.36
C CYS A 156 6.24 -6.45 14.46
N LEU A 157 7.23 -7.26 14.07
CA LEU A 157 7.92 -8.18 14.96
C LEU A 157 9.39 -7.77 15.11
N MET A 158 9.87 -7.63 16.34
CA MET A 158 11.23 -7.22 16.67
C MET A 158 11.64 -7.87 18.01
N ASP A 159 12.54 -8.85 17.96
CA ASP A 159 12.96 -9.62 19.15
C ASP A 159 14.48 -9.72 19.35
N HIS A 160 15.31 -9.19 18.41
CA HIS A 160 16.74 -9.37 18.45
C HIS A 160 17.37 -8.64 19.67
N PRO A 161 18.14 -9.35 20.53
CA PRO A 161 18.55 -8.82 21.84
C PRO A 161 19.55 -7.65 21.75
N SER A 162 20.40 -7.62 20.71
CA SER A 162 21.48 -6.64 20.60
C SER A 162 21.18 -5.46 19.70
N THR A 163 20.30 -5.62 18.71
CA THR A 163 20.06 -4.63 17.65
C THR A 163 18.68 -3.99 17.72
N THR A 164 17.76 -4.57 18.51
CA THR A 164 16.44 -3.98 18.77
C THR A 164 16.45 -3.25 20.12
N PRO A 165 16.02 -1.97 20.17
CA PRO A 165 15.91 -1.25 21.43
C PRO A 165 14.98 -1.98 22.42
N GLU A 166 15.38 -2.06 23.69
CA GLU A 166 14.62 -2.77 24.72
C GLU A 166 13.17 -2.30 24.83
N TYR A 167 12.92 -1.02 24.65
CA TYR A 167 11.59 -0.41 24.73
C TYR A 167 10.66 -0.77 23.55
N LEU A 168 11.18 -1.42 22.47
CA LEU A 168 10.40 -1.97 21.36
C LEU A 168 10.53 -3.48 21.22
N ARG A 169 11.51 -4.10 21.92
CA ARG A 169 11.72 -5.52 21.83
C ARG A 169 10.59 -6.28 22.56
N GLU A 170 10.15 -7.35 21.94
CA GLU A 170 9.19 -8.29 22.52
C GLU A 170 9.77 -9.71 22.52
N PRO A 171 9.50 -10.54 23.54
CA PRO A 171 9.82 -11.97 23.46
C PRO A 171 9.12 -12.61 22.26
N THR A 172 9.83 -13.47 21.51
CA THR A 172 9.33 -14.16 20.32
C THR A 172 7.94 -14.76 20.54
N ARG A 173 7.76 -15.50 21.65
CA ARG A 173 6.49 -16.16 22.00
C ARG A 173 5.33 -15.15 22.12
N ASP A 174 5.56 -14.03 22.80
CA ASP A 174 4.51 -13.06 23.11
C ASP A 174 4.14 -12.27 21.82
N ALA A 175 5.14 -11.90 21.01
CA ALA A 175 4.95 -11.26 19.73
C ALA A 175 4.13 -12.13 18.76
N LEU A 176 4.43 -13.42 18.67
CA LEU A 176 3.68 -14.36 17.84
C LEU A 176 2.27 -14.65 18.41
N ALA A 177 2.11 -14.72 19.72
CA ALA A 177 0.80 -14.89 20.34
C ALA A 177 -0.14 -13.70 20.03
N GLU A 178 0.38 -12.45 20.05
CA GLU A 178 -0.39 -11.28 19.65
C GLU A 178 -0.74 -11.33 18.14
N ALA A 179 0.23 -11.70 17.28
CA ALA A 179 -0.01 -11.84 15.84
C ALA A 179 -1.12 -12.88 15.56
N GLU A 180 -1.12 -14.01 16.25
CA GLU A 180 -2.17 -15.04 16.17
C GLU A 180 -3.53 -14.53 16.67
N ALA A 181 -3.56 -13.77 17.75
CA ALA A 181 -4.79 -13.18 18.26
C ALA A 181 -5.38 -12.17 17.26
N LEU A 182 -4.55 -11.32 16.64
CA LEU A 182 -4.95 -10.40 15.58
C LEU A 182 -5.44 -11.16 14.34
N PHE A 183 -4.76 -12.24 13.95
CA PHE A 183 -5.19 -13.08 12.83
C PHE A 183 -6.59 -13.63 13.06
N ARG A 184 -6.83 -14.28 14.21
CA ARG A 184 -8.16 -14.82 14.56
C ARG A 184 -9.26 -13.77 14.59
N LYS A 185 -8.93 -12.54 15.03
CA LYS A 185 -9.90 -11.46 15.17
C LYS A 185 -10.25 -10.78 13.83
N TRP A 186 -9.26 -10.59 12.96
CA TRP A 186 -9.40 -9.66 11.85
C TRP A 186 -9.26 -10.27 10.45
N HIS A 187 -8.53 -11.41 10.30
CA HIS A 187 -8.25 -11.95 8.97
C HIS A 187 -9.54 -12.38 8.25
N GLY A 188 -9.71 -11.92 7.01
CA GLY A 188 -10.89 -12.21 6.19
C GLY A 188 -12.15 -11.46 6.59
N THR A 189 -12.10 -10.55 7.56
CA THR A 189 -13.26 -9.77 7.99
C THR A 189 -13.64 -8.65 7.01
N GLU A 190 -14.81 -8.02 7.25
CA GLU A 190 -15.37 -6.94 6.41
C GLU A 190 -15.51 -7.35 4.93
N GLY A 191 -15.88 -8.62 4.65
CA GLY A 191 -15.99 -9.15 3.30
C GLY A 191 -14.64 -9.35 2.62
N ASP A 192 -13.64 -9.82 3.36
CA ASP A 192 -12.24 -10.01 2.96
C ASP A 192 -11.53 -8.70 2.61
N ARG A 193 -11.96 -7.60 3.20
CA ARG A 193 -11.33 -6.28 3.04
C ARG A 193 -10.14 -6.09 3.99
N LEU A 194 -10.16 -6.77 5.14
CA LEU A 194 -9.09 -6.74 6.14
C LEU A 194 -8.44 -8.11 6.22
N ARG A 195 -7.13 -8.15 6.00
CA ARG A 195 -6.29 -9.34 6.19
C ARG A 195 -5.15 -9.02 7.15
N ILE A 196 -4.57 -10.06 7.73
CA ILE A 196 -3.38 -9.96 8.56
C ILE A 196 -2.20 -10.59 7.82
N SER A 197 -1.05 -9.94 7.90
CA SER A 197 0.26 -10.45 7.51
C SER A 197 1.21 -10.51 8.70
N TYR A 198 2.25 -11.33 8.61
CA TYR A 198 3.36 -11.28 9.55
C TYR A 198 4.39 -10.28 9.03
N ALA A 199 4.85 -9.38 9.90
CA ALA A 199 5.76 -8.32 9.51
C ALA A 199 7.03 -8.30 10.36
N PRO A 200 7.95 -9.31 10.25
CA PRO A 200 9.28 -9.16 10.79
C PRO A 200 9.91 -7.93 10.16
N ARG A 201 10.36 -6.97 11.00
CA ARG A 201 10.69 -5.63 10.46
C ARG A 201 11.79 -5.71 9.41
N PHE A 202 12.91 -6.37 9.74
CA PHE A 202 14.02 -6.69 8.85
C PHE A 202 14.98 -7.66 9.55
N VAL A 203 15.92 -8.26 8.84
CA VAL A 203 16.82 -9.29 9.36
C VAL A 203 17.53 -8.83 10.65
N ILE A 204 18.07 -7.61 10.67
CA ILE A 204 18.83 -7.12 11.82
C ILE A 204 18.01 -6.87 13.09
N SER A 205 16.69 -6.89 13.03
CA SER A 205 15.82 -6.71 14.23
C SER A 205 15.15 -7.98 14.69
N CYS A 206 15.40 -9.11 14.02
CA CYS A 206 14.73 -10.37 14.28
C CYS A 206 15.74 -11.49 14.51
N THR A 207 15.48 -12.35 15.50
CA THR A 207 16.25 -13.59 15.67
C THR A 207 15.88 -14.61 14.59
N GLU A 208 16.79 -15.54 14.30
CA GLU A 208 16.51 -16.66 13.41
C GLU A 208 15.30 -17.48 13.88
N THR A 209 15.17 -17.68 15.19
CA THR A 209 14.02 -18.37 15.79
C THR A 209 12.71 -17.68 15.39
N LEU A 210 12.60 -16.36 15.57
CA LEU A 210 11.41 -15.60 15.18
C LEU A 210 11.12 -15.74 13.69
N LEU A 211 12.14 -15.60 12.83
CA LEU A 211 11.97 -15.69 11.38
C LEU A 211 11.47 -17.08 10.95
N ARG A 212 12.00 -18.17 11.53
CA ARG A 212 11.55 -19.54 11.24
C ARG A 212 10.11 -19.78 11.70
N GLU A 213 9.75 -19.30 12.87
CA GLU A 213 8.37 -19.38 13.39
C GLU A 213 7.39 -18.57 12.49
N VAL A 214 7.79 -17.39 12.01
CA VAL A 214 7.00 -16.60 11.06
C VAL A 214 6.78 -17.37 9.76
N VAL A 215 7.80 -18.04 9.22
CA VAL A 215 7.66 -18.87 8.01
C VAL A 215 6.66 -19.99 8.24
N ALA A 216 6.76 -20.69 9.36
CA ALA A 216 5.84 -21.78 9.71
C ALA A 216 4.40 -21.28 9.84
N ALA A 217 4.19 -20.19 10.59
CA ALA A 217 2.88 -19.59 10.82
C ALA A 217 2.25 -19.04 9.52
N ALA A 218 3.02 -18.32 8.72
CA ALA A 218 2.52 -17.76 7.45
C ALA A 218 2.15 -18.87 6.44
N ARG A 219 2.91 -19.97 6.41
CA ARG A 219 2.62 -21.13 5.57
C ARG A 219 1.33 -21.83 6.01
N GLU A 220 1.18 -22.09 7.31
CA GLU A 220 -0.03 -22.69 7.89
C GLU A 220 -1.27 -21.83 7.60
N LYS A 221 -1.19 -20.53 7.84
CA LYS A 221 -2.30 -19.58 7.67
C LYS A 221 -2.52 -19.14 6.21
N LYS A 222 -1.62 -19.50 5.29
CA LYS A 222 -1.66 -19.07 3.88
C LYS A 222 -1.74 -17.54 3.75
N THR A 223 -0.94 -16.82 4.53
CA THR A 223 -0.92 -15.36 4.54
C THR A 223 0.43 -14.79 4.14
N LEU A 224 0.49 -13.47 3.96
CA LEU A 224 1.70 -12.77 3.53
C LEU A 224 2.72 -12.65 4.67
N ILE A 225 3.98 -12.61 4.28
CA ILE A 225 5.09 -12.09 5.06
C ILE A 225 5.52 -10.78 4.41
N HIS A 226 5.76 -9.74 5.19
CA HIS A 226 6.16 -8.42 4.72
C HIS A 226 7.37 -7.95 5.52
N THR A 227 8.47 -7.60 4.84
CA THR A 227 9.71 -7.18 5.50
C THR A 227 10.50 -6.21 4.62
N HIS A 228 11.47 -5.50 5.21
CA HIS A 228 12.45 -4.69 4.49
C HIS A 228 13.67 -5.56 4.15
N ALA A 229 14.28 -5.32 3.00
CA ALA A 229 15.49 -6.04 2.59
C ALA A 229 16.38 -5.20 1.68
N SER A 230 17.67 -5.23 1.94
CA SER A 230 18.73 -4.65 1.09
C SER A 230 18.47 -3.17 0.76
N GLU A 231 18.05 -2.40 1.76
CA GLU A 231 17.68 -0.99 1.61
C GLU A 231 18.92 -0.09 1.63
N ASN A 232 19.83 -0.29 2.62
CA ASN A 232 20.95 0.60 2.89
C ASN A 232 22.25 -0.21 3.01
N LEU A 233 23.39 0.36 2.58
CA LEU A 233 24.69 -0.33 2.62
C LEU A 233 25.12 -0.69 4.05
N LYS A 234 24.83 0.15 5.04
CA LYS A 234 25.15 -0.16 6.44
C LYS A 234 24.25 -1.29 6.98
N GLU A 235 22.98 -1.31 6.62
CA GLU A 235 22.06 -2.42 6.95
C GLU A 235 22.59 -3.73 6.37
N ILE A 236 23.02 -3.75 5.11
CA ILE A 236 23.60 -4.93 4.46
C ILE A 236 24.87 -5.39 5.17
N GLN A 237 25.75 -4.46 5.56
CA GLN A 237 26.94 -4.79 6.33
C GLN A 237 26.58 -5.45 7.65
N MET A 238 25.62 -4.90 8.41
CA MET A 238 25.14 -5.49 9.66
C MET A 238 24.56 -6.89 9.45
N VAL A 239 23.79 -7.10 8.37
CA VAL A 239 23.25 -8.42 8.03
C VAL A 239 24.41 -9.40 7.81
N LYS A 240 25.44 -9.03 7.03
CA LYS A 240 26.62 -9.88 6.79
C LYS A 240 27.38 -10.23 8.06
N GLU A 241 27.50 -9.28 8.96
CA GLU A 241 28.16 -9.49 10.27
C GLU A 241 27.34 -10.46 11.16
N LEU A 242 26.01 -10.39 11.10
CA LEU A 242 25.12 -11.22 11.92
C LEU A 242 24.96 -12.65 11.37
N VAL A 243 24.81 -12.79 10.03
CA VAL A 243 24.36 -14.05 9.43
C VAL A 243 25.31 -14.59 8.34
N HIS A 244 26.44 -13.92 8.09
CA HIS A 244 27.52 -14.30 7.17
C HIS A 244 27.10 -14.56 5.72
N CYS A 245 25.99 -13.94 5.26
CA CYS A 245 25.54 -13.98 3.87
C CYS A 245 24.76 -12.72 3.46
N GLU A 246 24.31 -12.63 2.21
CA GLU A 246 23.49 -11.54 1.72
C GLU A 246 22.06 -11.66 2.25
N ASN A 247 21.33 -10.55 2.26
CA ASN A 247 20.02 -10.43 2.90
C ASN A 247 18.98 -11.43 2.34
N VAL A 248 18.77 -11.42 1.01
CA VAL A 248 17.79 -12.31 0.38
C VAL A 248 18.23 -13.77 0.38
N GLU A 249 19.55 -14.03 0.32
CA GLU A 249 20.11 -15.38 0.48
C GLU A 249 19.78 -15.97 1.86
N TYR A 250 19.93 -15.15 2.91
CA TYR A 250 19.56 -15.58 4.25
C TYR A 250 18.06 -15.88 4.37
N LEU A 251 17.20 -14.98 3.85
CA LEU A 251 15.76 -15.23 3.84
C LEU A 251 15.39 -16.51 3.07
N ASP A 252 16.06 -16.79 1.96
CA ASP A 252 15.87 -18.02 1.17
C ASP A 252 16.29 -19.27 1.96
N SER A 253 17.42 -19.22 2.67
CA SER A 253 17.93 -20.32 3.51
C SER A 253 16.95 -20.69 4.64
N LEU A 254 16.16 -19.73 5.10
CA LEU A 254 15.09 -19.94 6.10
C LEU A 254 13.79 -20.48 5.48
N GLY A 255 13.70 -20.57 4.12
CA GLY A 255 12.48 -20.92 3.40
C GLY A 255 11.42 -19.81 3.43
N MET A 256 11.83 -18.56 3.65
CA MET A 256 10.92 -17.42 3.72
C MET A 256 10.51 -16.92 2.33
N THR A 257 11.37 -17.10 1.31
CA THR A 257 11.09 -16.66 -0.07
C THR A 257 9.90 -17.39 -0.70
N GLY A 258 9.17 -16.71 -1.57
CA GLY A 258 8.00 -17.25 -2.25
C GLY A 258 6.97 -16.20 -2.63
N LYS A 259 5.88 -16.63 -3.29
CA LYS A 259 4.78 -15.74 -3.72
C LYS A 259 4.03 -15.06 -2.58
N ASN A 260 4.26 -15.48 -1.35
CA ASN A 260 3.68 -14.87 -0.16
C ASN A 260 4.66 -13.93 0.57
N LEU A 261 5.88 -13.73 0.05
CA LEU A 261 6.83 -12.76 0.58
C LEU A 261 6.81 -11.47 -0.24
N VAL A 262 6.71 -10.35 0.47
CA VAL A 262 6.80 -8.99 -0.09
C VAL A 262 7.97 -8.26 0.57
N LEU A 263 8.96 -7.90 -0.23
CA LEU A 263 10.17 -7.21 0.20
C LEU A 263 10.11 -5.73 -0.17
N ALA A 264 10.19 -4.84 0.82
CA ALA A 264 10.33 -3.42 0.57
C ALA A 264 11.78 -3.05 0.21
N HIS A 265 11.93 -2.04 -0.65
CA HIS A 265 13.16 -1.41 -1.15
C HIS A 265 13.97 -2.24 -2.12
N CYS A 266 14.67 -3.28 -1.70
CA CYS A 266 15.51 -4.13 -2.56
C CYS A 266 16.47 -3.32 -3.46
N ILE A 267 17.17 -2.33 -2.89
CA ILE A 267 18.01 -1.38 -3.62
C ILE A 267 19.32 -2.06 -4.06
N TRP A 268 20.00 -2.73 -3.14
CA TRP A 268 21.37 -3.23 -3.29
C TRP A 268 21.42 -4.75 -3.48
N LEU A 269 20.59 -5.28 -4.39
CA LEU A 269 20.54 -6.73 -4.67
C LEU A 269 21.73 -7.20 -5.49
N LYS A 270 22.33 -8.30 -5.08
CA LYS A 270 23.33 -9.04 -5.86
C LYS A 270 22.69 -9.88 -6.97
N PRO A 271 23.45 -10.31 -8.00
CA PRO A 271 22.90 -11.10 -9.11
C PRO A 271 22.20 -12.40 -8.67
N ASN A 272 22.76 -13.13 -7.70
CA ASN A 272 22.17 -14.34 -7.13
C ASN A 272 20.88 -14.06 -6.33
N GLU A 273 20.81 -12.95 -5.58
CA GLU A 273 19.59 -12.54 -4.90
C GLU A 273 18.45 -12.25 -5.89
N LYS A 274 18.75 -11.56 -7.00
CA LYS A 274 17.77 -11.33 -8.09
C LYS A 274 17.29 -12.65 -8.69
N GLU A 275 18.17 -13.65 -8.83
CA GLU A 275 17.79 -14.98 -9.33
C GLU A 275 16.90 -15.72 -8.32
N ILE A 276 17.19 -15.62 -7.02
CA ILE A 276 16.31 -16.16 -5.97
C ILE A 276 14.90 -15.54 -6.08
N LEU A 277 14.80 -14.21 -6.15
CA LEU A 277 13.49 -13.53 -6.27
C LEU A 277 12.72 -13.98 -7.52
N ARG A 278 13.43 -14.12 -8.66
CA ARG A 278 12.84 -14.60 -9.91
C ARG A 278 12.30 -16.04 -9.78
N ARG A 279 13.13 -16.95 -9.27
CA ARG A 279 12.81 -18.39 -9.14
C ARG A 279 11.66 -18.63 -8.18
N THR A 280 11.61 -17.90 -7.08
CA THR A 280 10.61 -18.09 -6.03
C THR A 280 9.31 -17.33 -6.28
N GLY A 281 9.33 -16.32 -7.15
CA GLY A 281 8.19 -15.43 -7.38
C GLY A 281 7.94 -14.45 -6.25
N THR A 282 8.98 -14.16 -5.44
CA THR A 282 8.94 -13.15 -4.37
C THR A 282 8.71 -11.75 -4.97
N HIS A 283 7.90 -10.95 -4.29
CA HIS A 283 7.53 -9.61 -4.75
C HIS A 283 8.46 -8.54 -4.17
N VAL A 284 8.74 -7.51 -4.96
CA VAL A 284 9.52 -6.33 -4.58
C VAL A 284 8.60 -5.11 -4.53
N VAL A 285 8.82 -4.21 -3.58
CA VAL A 285 8.14 -2.91 -3.52
C VAL A 285 9.16 -1.79 -3.66
N HIS A 286 9.01 -1.00 -4.71
CA HIS A 286 9.82 0.19 -4.93
C HIS A 286 9.19 1.39 -4.23
N CYS A 287 9.98 2.07 -3.39
CA CYS A 287 9.60 3.25 -2.62
C CYS A 287 10.47 4.45 -3.02
N PRO A 288 10.24 5.04 -4.20
CA PRO A 288 11.17 6.01 -4.79
C PRO A 288 11.45 7.21 -3.90
N SER A 289 10.42 7.83 -3.30
CA SER A 289 10.60 9.00 -2.45
C SER A 289 11.42 8.70 -1.21
N SER A 290 11.12 7.61 -0.50
CA SER A 290 11.83 7.19 0.70
C SER A 290 13.30 6.85 0.39
N ASN A 291 13.53 6.04 -0.65
CA ASN A 291 14.88 5.66 -1.07
C ASN A 291 15.78 6.86 -1.36
N LEU A 292 15.22 7.90 -2.02
CA LEU A 292 15.94 9.13 -2.33
C LEU A 292 16.15 9.99 -1.09
N LYS A 293 15.12 10.19 -0.27
CA LYS A 293 15.18 11.07 0.89
C LYS A 293 16.15 10.58 1.96
N LEU A 294 16.17 9.27 2.24
CA LEU A 294 17.09 8.65 3.19
C LEU A 294 18.50 8.40 2.58
N ALA A 295 18.72 8.84 1.33
CA ALA A 295 19.94 8.57 0.56
C ALA A 295 20.31 7.08 0.55
N SER A 296 19.32 6.19 0.60
CA SER A 296 19.51 4.75 0.58
C SER A 296 20.03 4.25 -0.77
N GLY A 297 19.70 4.93 -1.87
CA GLY A 297 20.21 4.64 -3.19
C GLY A 297 19.12 4.50 -4.27
N PHE A 298 19.53 4.01 -5.45
CA PHE A 298 18.66 3.78 -6.60
C PHE A 298 18.43 2.28 -6.81
N ALA A 299 17.22 1.80 -6.55
CA ALA A 299 16.85 0.42 -6.86
C ALA A 299 16.87 0.19 -8.40
N HIS A 300 17.49 -0.90 -8.86
CA HIS A 300 17.59 -1.22 -10.29
C HIS A 300 16.28 -1.79 -10.86
N VAL A 301 15.16 -1.07 -10.68
CA VAL A 301 13.81 -1.51 -11.04
C VAL A 301 13.70 -1.98 -12.51
N PRO A 302 14.27 -1.29 -13.52
CA PRO A 302 14.17 -1.76 -14.90
C PRO A 302 14.78 -3.15 -15.10
N GLU A 303 15.93 -3.43 -14.47
CA GLU A 303 16.58 -4.74 -14.52
C GLU A 303 15.75 -5.81 -13.80
N ILE A 304 15.25 -5.49 -12.60
CA ILE A 304 14.44 -6.40 -11.79
C ILE A 304 13.18 -6.82 -12.57
N ARG A 305 12.48 -5.86 -13.17
CA ARG A 305 11.27 -6.12 -13.99
C ARG A 305 11.60 -6.92 -15.26
N LYS A 306 12.71 -6.60 -15.95
CA LYS A 306 13.16 -7.34 -17.15
C LYS A 306 13.42 -8.82 -16.86
N ARG A 307 13.79 -9.17 -15.63
CA ARG A 307 13.94 -10.56 -15.17
C ARG A 307 12.60 -11.25 -14.86
N GLY A 308 11.46 -10.56 -15.00
CA GLY A 308 10.13 -11.09 -14.70
C GLY A 308 9.76 -11.08 -13.22
N ILE A 309 10.54 -10.40 -12.38
CA ILE A 309 10.20 -10.20 -10.95
C ILE A 309 9.11 -9.15 -10.84
N ASN A 310 8.07 -9.44 -10.07
CA ASN A 310 6.99 -8.49 -9.83
C ASN A 310 7.47 -7.33 -8.95
N VAL A 311 7.31 -6.09 -9.44
CA VAL A 311 7.66 -4.87 -8.72
C VAL A 311 6.43 -3.99 -8.60
N ALA A 312 5.99 -3.76 -7.36
CA ALA A 312 4.92 -2.84 -7.00
C ALA A 312 5.47 -1.49 -6.52
N LEU A 313 4.61 -0.52 -6.27
CA LEU A 313 4.94 0.76 -5.64
C LEU A 313 4.43 0.83 -4.20
N GLY A 314 5.14 1.60 -3.38
CA GLY A 314 4.74 1.98 -2.03
C GLY A 314 5.28 3.35 -1.65
N ALA A 315 4.56 4.08 -0.80
CA ALA A 315 5.01 5.39 -0.32
C ALA A 315 5.90 5.27 0.93
N ASP A 316 5.94 4.11 1.57
CA ASP A 316 6.62 3.90 2.84
C ASP A 316 6.00 4.74 3.99
N GLY A 317 6.79 5.18 4.98
CA GLY A 317 6.35 6.00 6.09
C GLY A 317 6.30 7.50 5.77
N ALA A 318 5.35 8.20 6.37
CA ALA A 318 5.25 9.65 6.19
C ALA A 318 6.50 10.45 6.67
N PRO A 319 7.32 10.02 7.64
CA PRO A 319 8.54 10.75 7.98
C PRO A 319 9.70 10.56 7.00
N CYS A 320 9.73 9.47 6.20
CA CYS A 320 10.76 9.26 5.18
C CYS A 320 10.33 9.69 3.77
N ASN A 321 9.04 9.96 3.54
CA ASN A 321 8.50 10.41 2.26
C ASN A 321 7.91 11.83 2.32
N ASN A 322 7.37 12.23 3.46
CA ASN A 322 6.56 13.43 3.72
C ASN A 322 5.16 13.41 3.07
N ASN A 323 4.79 12.40 2.30
CA ASN A 323 3.44 12.18 1.79
C ASN A 323 3.16 10.68 1.56
N LEU A 324 1.89 10.32 1.36
CA LEU A 324 1.47 8.96 1.01
C LEU A 324 0.77 8.95 -0.36
N ASN A 325 1.25 9.78 -1.29
CA ASN A 325 0.58 10.09 -2.55
C ASN A 325 1.15 9.27 -3.71
N MET A 326 0.36 8.33 -4.22
CA MET A 326 0.76 7.46 -5.33
C MET A 326 1.05 8.23 -6.64
N PHE A 327 0.45 9.39 -6.88
CA PHE A 327 0.81 10.20 -8.05
C PHE A 327 2.27 10.66 -8.00
N THR A 328 2.77 11.02 -6.83
CA THR A 328 4.19 11.38 -6.63
C THR A 328 5.09 10.17 -6.87
N GLU A 329 4.76 9.03 -6.27
CA GLU A 329 5.54 7.79 -6.41
C GLU A 329 5.60 7.32 -7.88
N MET A 330 4.48 7.33 -8.58
CA MET A 330 4.43 6.99 -10.01
C MET A 330 5.32 7.92 -10.85
N ARG A 331 5.21 9.23 -10.62
CA ARG A 331 6.00 10.23 -11.38
C ARG A 331 7.50 10.04 -11.14
N LEU A 332 7.92 9.86 -9.89
CA LEU A 332 9.33 9.61 -9.56
C LEU A 332 9.83 8.30 -10.17
N ALA A 333 9.10 7.20 -10.01
CA ALA A 333 9.46 5.91 -10.61
C ALA A 333 9.63 6.00 -12.13
N ALA A 334 8.74 6.75 -12.82
CA ALA A 334 8.81 6.95 -14.26
C ALA A 334 10.01 7.79 -14.71
N LEU A 335 10.51 8.70 -13.88
CA LEU A 335 11.54 9.67 -14.26
C LEU A 335 12.96 9.26 -13.85
N MET A 336 13.12 8.73 -12.62
CA MET A 336 14.44 8.58 -12.00
C MET A 336 15.40 7.65 -12.73
N HIS A 337 14.88 6.72 -13.52
CA HIS A 337 15.73 5.76 -14.26
C HIS A 337 16.11 6.21 -15.68
N LYS A 338 15.40 7.21 -16.23
CA LYS A 338 15.60 7.66 -17.62
C LYS A 338 16.99 8.24 -17.88
N PRO A 339 17.61 9.04 -16.98
CA PRO A 339 18.95 9.57 -17.22
C PRO A 339 20.02 8.49 -17.43
N ALA A 340 19.90 7.36 -16.74
CA ALA A 340 20.88 6.27 -16.83
C ALA A 340 20.57 5.24 -17.92
N HIS A 341 19.28 5.05 -18.26
CA HIS A 341 18.83 3.93 -19.10
C HIS A 341 18.09 4.36 -20.38
N GLY A 342 17.95 5.66 -20.62
CA GLY A 342 17.29 6.22 -21.80
C GLY A 342 15.78 6.45 -21.63
N PRO A 343 15.16 7.24 -22.53
CA PRO A 343 13.82 7.79 -22.36
C PRO A 343 12.68 6.74 -22.39
N LYS A 344 12.93 5.57 -22.97
CA LYS A 344 11.96 4.47 -23.09
C LYS A 344 11.86 3.60 -21.82
N THR A 345 12.74 3.82 -20.84
CA THR A 345 12.79 3.02 -19.60
C THR A 345 11.59 3.35 -18.73
N LEU A 346 10.94 2.33 -18.18
CA LEU A 346 9.73 2.41 -17.34
C LEU A 346 8.71 3.38 -17.94
N PRO A 347 8.09 3.04 -19.07
CA PRO A 347 7.04 3.86 -19.66
C PRO A 347 5.85 3.98 -18.71
N ALA A 348 5.01 5.00 -18.91
CA ALA A 348 3.87 5.29 -18.05
C ALA A 348 2.94 4.07 -17.83
N SER A 349 2.77 3.24 -18.86
CA SER A 349 1.94 2.03 -18.77
C SER A 349 2.49 1.01 -17.77
N GLU A 350 3.79 0.79 -17.74
CA GLU A 350 4.43 -0.10 -16.76
C GLU A 350 4.33 0.46 -15.33
N VAL A 351 4.52 1.76 -15.18
CA VAL A 351 4.42 2.43 -13.87
C VAL A 351 2.99 2.39 -13.34
N LEU A 352 1.99 2.55 -14.21
CA LEU A 352 0.59 2.40 -13.81
C LEU A 352 0.27 0.93 -13.42
N ASP A 353 0.87 -0.05 -14.10
CA ASP A 353 0.77 -1.45 -13.68
C ASP A 353 1.36 -1.66 -12.27
N MET A 354 2.52 -1.06 -11.97
CA MET A 354 3.13 -1.13 -10.63
C MET A 354 2.22 -0.56 -9.54
N ALA A 355 1.48 0.51 -9.85
CA ALA A 355 0.56 1.17 -8.93
C ALA A 355 -0.82 0.48 -8.83
N THR A 356 -1.12 -0.50 -9.67
CA THR A 356 -2.43 -1.18 -9.73
C THR A 356 -2.30 -2.68 -9.73
N ARG A 357 -2.02 -3.29 -10.88
CA ARG A 357 -1.97 -4.75 -11.11
C ARG A 357 -0.88 -5.44 -10.31
N ASP A 358 0.33 -4.90 -10.37
CA ASP A 358 1.49 -5.51 -9.71
C ASP A 358 1.41 -5.35 -8.19
N GLY A 359 0.86 -4.22 -7.71
CA GLY A 359 0.48 -4.06 -6.31
C GLY A 359 -0.56 -5.09 -5.87
N ALA A 360 -1.60 -5.31 -6.67
CA ALA A 360 -2.63 -6.32 -6.37
C ALA A 360 -2.06 -7.75 -6.33
N LYS A 361 -1.08 -8.08 -7.21
CA LYS A 361 -0.36 -9.36 -7.17
C LYS A 361 0.44 -9.49 -5.88
N ALA A 362 1.19 -8.45 -5.49
CA ALA A 362 1.97 -8.45 -4.26
C ALA A 362 1.11 -8.66 -3.01
N LEU A 363 -0.13 -8.14 -3.01
CA LEU A 363 -1.08 -8.33 -1.91
C LEU A 363 -1.87 -9.64 -2.00
N SER A 364 -1.60 -10.50 -2.98
CA SER A 364 -2.38 -11.72 -3.25
C SER A 364 -3.89 -11.46 -3.40
N TRP A 365 -4.23 -10.36 -4.10
CA TRP A 365 -5.61 -9.96 -4.41
C TRP A 365 -5.86 -9.69 -5.89
N PHE A 366 -4.94 -10.08 -6.80
CA PHE A 366 -5.09 -9.76 -8.22
C PHE A 366 -6.34 -10.39 -8.86
N ASP A 367 -6.84 -11.48 -8.32
CA ASP A 367 -8.13 -12.07 -8.66
C ASP A 367 -9.34 -11.20 -8.26
N GLN A 368 -9.14 -10.25 -7.34
CA GLN A 368 -10.20 -9.41 -6.77
C GLN A 368 -10.10 -7.92 -7.10
N ILE A 369 -8.88 -7.37 -7.26
CA ILE A 369 -8.64 -5.94 -7.51
C ILE A 369 -7.54 -5.73 -8.56
N GLY A 370 -7.14 -4.47 -8.81
CA GLY A 370 -6.04 -4.11 -9.71
C GLY A 370 -6.44 -3.99 -11.18
N SER A 371 -7.67 -4.35 -11.53
CA SER A 371 -8.28 -4.09 -12.84
C SER A 371 -9.80 -4.00 -12.71
N LEU A 372 -10.46 -3.36 -13.68
CA LEU A 372 -11.92 -3.28 -13.77
C LEU A 372 -12.41 -4.43 -14.66
N GLU A 373 -12.84 -5.49 -14.02
CA GLU A 373 -13.34 -6.70 -14.67
C GLU A 373 -14.56 -7.27 -13.94
N LYS A 374 -15.45 -7.93 -14.67
CA LYS A 374 -16.61 -8.62 -14.08
C LYS A 374 -16.13 -9.61 -13.00
N GLY A 375 -16.78 -9.57 -11.85
CA GLY A 375 -16.48 -10.42 -10.69
C GLY A 375 -15.50 -9.82 -9.71
N LYS A 376 -14.65 -8.86 -10.11
CA LYS A 376 -13.72 -8.16 -9.20
C LYS A 376 -14.44 -7.20 -8.28
N LYS A 377 -13.81 -6.84 -7.18
CA LYS A 377 -14.29 -5.84 -6.24
C LYS A 377 -14.39 -4.47 -6.90
N ALA A 378 -15.38 -3.69 -6.52
CA ALA A 378 -15.55 -2.33 -7.00
C ALA A 378 -14.65 -1.35 -6.21
N ASP A 379 -13.34 -1.58 -6.31
CA ASP A 379 -12.27 -0.71 -5.81
C ASP A 379 -11.75 0.11 -6.98
N LEU A 380 -12.18 1.35 -7.08
CA LEU A 380 -11.92 2.20 -8.24
C LEU A 380 -11.82 3.69 -7.87
N ILE A 381 -11.20 4.45 -8.76
CA ILE A 381 -11.11 5.90 -8.68
C ILE A 381 -11.63 6.56 -9.95
N ALA A 382 -12.08 7.80 -9.82
CA ALA A 382 -12.50 8.62 -10.94
C ALA A 382 -11.69 9.91 -10.98
N LEU A 383 -11.04 10.17 -12.11
CA LEU A 383 -10.19 11.31 -12.38
C LEU A 383 -10.84 12.23 -13.39
N ASP A 384 -10.69 13.54 -13.18
CA ASP A 384 -10.99 14.56 -14.15
C ASP A 384 -9.73 14.87 -14.97
N LEU A 385 -9.67 14.35 -16.18
CA LEU A 385 -8.57 14.56 -17.12
C LEU A 385 -8.91 15.64 -18.19
N ASN A 386 -9.79 16.57 -17.86
CA ASN A 386 -10.21 17.68 -18.71
C ASN A 386 -9.85 19.05 -18.11
N GLN A 387 -8.91 19.09 -17.18
CA GLN A 387 -8.41 20.33 -16.61
C GLN A 387 -7.26 20.89 -17.48
N PRO A 388 -7.00 22.21 -17.51
CA PRO A 388 -5.99 22.82 -18.38
C PRO A 388 -4.58 22.23 -18.26
N ASP A 389 -4.22 21.67 -17.10
CA ASP A 389 -2.89 21.14 -16.81
C ASP A 389 -2.75 19.62 -16.97
N ASN A 390 -3.85 18.91 -17.30
CA ASN A 390 -3.82 17.47 -17.53
C ASN A 390 -4.74 17.00 -18.68
N ALA A 391 -5.26 17.92 -19.49
CA ALA A 391 -6.17 17.60 -20.58
C ALA A 391 -5.55 16.59 -21.56
N VAL A 392 -6.29 15.51 -21.81
CA VAL A 392 -5.86 14.45 -22.73
C VAL A 392 -6.28 14.79 -24.15
N PRO A 393 -5.37 14.77 -25.13
CA PRO A 393 -5.69 14.97 -26.53
C PRO A 393 -6.73 13.98 -27.05
N GLN A 394 -7.64 14.46 -27.88
CA GLN A 394 -8.56 13.60 -28.64
C GLN A 394 -8.13 13.53 -30.10
N VAL A 395 -7.86 12.33 -30.57
CA VAL A 395 -7.55 12.09 -31.98
C VAL A 395 -8.79 11.56 -32.67
N ARG A 396 -9.33 12.33 -33.66
CA ARG A 396 -10.59 11.98 -34.37
C ARG A 396 -11.76 11.69 -33.42
N GLY A 397 -11.89 12.48 -32.33
CA GLY A 397 -12.95 12.34 -31.34
C GLY A 397 -12.81 11.14 -30.39
N LYS A 398 -11.68 10.42 -30.43
CA LYS A 398 -11.37 9.33 -29.51
C LYS A 398 -10.20 9.71 -28.61
N LEU A 399 -10.28 9.33 -27.35
CA LEU A 399 -9.18 9.46 -26.41
C LEU A 399 -8.08 8.45 -26.75
N ASP A 400 -6.84 8.90 -26.79
CA ASP A 400 -5.68 8.04 -26.96
C ASP A 400 -5.35 7.32 -25.64
N PRO A 401 -5.33 5.97 -25.60
CA PRO A 401 -5.00 5.21 -24.39
C PRO A 401 -3.61 5.51 -23.81
N GLU A 402 -2.61 5.74 -24.68
CA GLU A 402 -1.26 6.09 -24.24
C GLU A 402 -1.22 7.49 -23.62
N ALA A 403 -1.93 8.45 -24.24
CA ALA A 403 -2.02 9.81 -23.70
C ALA A 403 -2.77 9.86 -22.37
N ILE A 404 -3.83 9.05 -22.17
CA ILE A 404 -4.50 8.91 -20.87
C ILE A 404 -3.51 8.43 -19.82
N THR A 405 -2.80 7.34 -20.09
CA THR A 405 -1.85 6.74 -19.17
C THR A 405 -0.69 7.69 -18.85
N SER A 406 -0.19 8.38 -19.88
CA SER A 406 0.83 9.42 -19.74
C SER A 406 0.35 10.57 -18.85
N SER A 407 -0.86 11.07 -19.08
CA SER A 407 -1.45 12.12 -18.25
C SER A 407 -1.56 11.68 -16.78
N ILE A 408 -2.03 10.46 -16.52
CA ILE A 408 -2.18 9.95 -15.15
C ILE A 408 -0.82 9.92 -14.43
N VAL A 409 0.25 9.48 -15.08
CA VAL A 409 1.56 9.30 -14.46
C VAL A 409 2.36 10.61 -14.38
N TYR A 410 2.27 11.49 -15.37
CA TYR A 410 3.18 12.63 -15.43
C TYR A 410 2.55 13.97 -15.06
N SER A 411 1.26 14.19 -15.30
CA SER A 411 0.61 15.49 -15.08
C SER A 411 -0.55 15.48 -14.08
N THR A 412 -1.16 14.32 -13.82
CA THR A 412 -2.26 14.23 -12.85
C THR A 412 -1.74 14.25 -11.41
N ASN A 413 -2.51 14.88 -10.54
CA ASN A 413 -2.24 14.92 -9.09
C ASN A 413 -3.58 14.83 -8.32
N GLN A 414 -3.52 14.90 -6.99
CA GLN A 414 -4.70 14.72 -6.12
C GLN A 414 -5.86 15.67 -6.39
N ARG A 415 -5.63 16.88 -6.92
CA ARG A 415 -6.71 17.82 -7.22
C ARG A 415 -7.61 17.37 -8.38
N HIS A 416 -7.12 16.46 -9.22
CA HIS A 416 -7.88 15.87 -10.33
C HIS A 416 -8.71 14.66 -9.90
N LEU A 417 -8.48 14.12 -8.69
CA LEU A 417 -9.27 13.03 -8.13
C LEU A 417 -10.66 13.55 -7.72
N ARG A 418 -11.70 12.95 -8.26
CA ARG A 418 -13.10 13.29 -7.95
C ARG A 418 -13.73 12.30 -6.99
N HIS A 419 -13.44 11.00 -7.16
CA HIS A 419 -14.07 9.95 -6.35
C HIS A 419 -13.10 8.81 -6.09
N THR A 420 -13.24 8.21 -4.89
CA THR A 420 -12.59 6.94 -4.51
C THR A 420 -13.65 6.01 -3.95
N LEU A 421 -13.74 4.81 -4.49
CA LEU A 421 -14.63 3.76 -4.04
C LEU A 421 -13.83 2.53 -3.58
N VAL A 422 -14.25 1.94 -2.45
CA VAL A 422 -13.76 0.64 -1.97
C VAL A 422 -14.96 -0.27 -1.71
N ASN A 423 -14.96 -1.47 -2.23
CA ASN A 423 -16.11 -2.38 -2.16
C ASN A 423 -17.41 -1.70 -2.61
N GLY A 424 -17.37 -0.87 -3.66
CA GLY A 424 -18.51 -0.10 -4.14
C GLY A 424 -18.95 1.07 -3.23
N ASN A 425 -18.34 1.23 -2.07
CA ASN A 425 -18.66 2.35 -1.16
C ASN A 425 -17.88 3.60 -1.55
N LEU A 426 -18.59 4.69 -1.79
CA LEU A 426 -18.01 6.00 -2.05
C LEU A 426 -17.39 6.55 -0.77
N LEU A 427 -16.06 6.53 -0.67
CA LEU A 427 -15.29 6.94 0.50
C LEU A 427 -14.69 8.34 0.39
N PHE A 428 -14.39 8.78 -0.84
CA PHE A 428 -13.95 10.15 -1.12
C PHE A 428 -14.79 10.74 -2.25
N THR A 429 -15.28 11.96 -2.03
CA THR A 429 -16.03 12.73 -3.03
C THR A 429 -16.06 14.20 -2.64
N GLY A 430 -16.05 15.11 -3.63
CA GLY A 430 -16.14 16.55 -3.39
C GLY A 430 -15.07 17.10 -2.44
N GLY A 431 -13.86 16.54 -2.50
CA GLY A 431 -12.74 16.96 -1.64
C GLY A 431 -12.83 16.44 -0.20
N LYS A 432 -13.79 15.58 0.14
CA LYS A 432 -14.03 15.11 1.50
C LYS A 432 -13.93 13.59 1.61
N VAL A 433 -13.26 13.12 2.66
CA VAL A 433 -13.24 11.70 3.04
C VAL A 433 -14.40 11.42 3.99
N ARG A 434 -15.20 10.40 3.67
CA ARG A 434 -16.37 10.02 4.46
C ARG A 434 -16.01 9.67 5.90
N GLY A 435 -16.62 10.36 6.85
CA GLY A 435 -16.42 10.13 8.29
C GLY A 435 -15.11 10.69 8.85
N ILE A 436 -14.35 11.47 8.04
CA ILE A 436 -13.13 12.16 8.50
C ILE A 436 -13.20 13.64 8.10
N PRO A 437 -13.83 14.50 8.90
CA PRO A 437 -13.79 15.94 8.68
C PRO A 437 -12.36 16.47 8.86
N SER A 438 -11.84 17.22 7.87
CA SER A 438 -10.44 17.65 7.86
C SER A 438 -10.08 18.57 9.01
N GLU A 439 -10.96 19.52 9.37
CA GLU A 439 -10.71 20.45 10.47
C GLU A 439 -10.59 19.73 11.82
N GLN A 440 -11.53 18.82 12.10
CA GLN A 440 -11.48 17.99 13.30
C GLN A 440 -10.23 17.11 13.33
N LEU A 441 -9.84 16.54 12.18
CA LEU A 441 -8.65 15.71 12.08
C LEU A 441 -7.38 16.49 12.42
N VAL A 442 -7.25 17.75 11.98
CA VAL A 442 -6.09 18.60 12.31
C VAL A 442 -5.96 18.81 13.82
N GLU A 443 -7.06 19.02 14.52
CA GLU A 443 -7.04 19.18 15.98
C GLU A 443 -6.67 17.86 16.69
N GLU A 444 -7.24 16.73 16.25
CA GLU A 444 -6.89 15.41 16.78
C GLU A 444 -5.39 15.09 16.57
N ILE A 445 -4.82 15.46 15.41
CA ILE A 445 -3.38 15.31 15.11
C ILE A 445 -2.54 16.08 16.11
N ARG A 446 -2.85 17.37 16.37
CA ARG A 446 -2.10 18.21 17.32
C ARG A 446 -2.12 17.63 18.74
N GLN A 447 -3.29 17.16 19.19
CA GLN A 447 -3.45 16.54 20.50
C GLN A 447 -2.67 15.22 20.62
N ALA A 448 -2.71 14.39 19.59
CA ALA A 448 -1.98 13.14 19.54
C ALA A 448 -0.45 13.37 19.55
N GLN A 449 0.05 14.31 18.74
CA GLN A 449 1.46 14.69 18.73
C GLN A 449 1.92 15.22 20.10
N ALA A 450 1.15 16.10 20.74
CA ALA A 450 1.45 16.59 22.08
C ALA A 450 1.54 15.45 23.12
N THR A 451 0.70 14.43 22.99
CA THR A 451 0.71 13.25 23.84
C THR A 451 1.98 12.42 23.63
N ILE A 452 2.39 12.20 22.38
CA ILE A 452 3.63 11.48 22.04
C ILE A 452 4.85 12.22 22.59
N TYR A 453 4.95 13.54 22.38
CA TYR A 453 6.07 14.33 22.89
C TYR A 453 6.16 14.32 24.42
N ARG A 454 5.04 14.43 25.13
CA ARG A 454 5.02 14.28 26.59
C ARG A 454 5.51 12.91 27.07
N SER A 455 5.18 11.84 26.34
CA SER A 455 5.65 10.49 26.64
C SER A 455 7.16 10.37 26.43
N ILE A 456 7.70 10.93 25.35
CA ILE A 456 9.14 10.92 25.06
C ILE A 456 9.91 11.71 26.13
N SER A 457 9.42 12.90 26.52
CA SER A 457 10.09 13.74 27.52
C SER A 457 10.16 13.10 28.92
N LYS A 458 9.23 12.19 29.24
CA LYS A 458 9.24 11.46 30.51
C LYS A 458 10.20 10.24 30.51
N ARG A 459 10.69 9.83 29.34
CA ARG A 459 11.62 8.69 29.20
C ARG A 459 13.09 9.13 29.16
N LYS A 460 13.36 10.44 28.97
CA LYS A 460 14.67 11.07 29.13
C LYS A 460 14.92 11.40 30.60
#